data_b77d265626bf8e7d1ac18830fd63295e
#
_entry.id   b77d265626bf8e7d1ac18830fd63295e
#
_cell.length_a   1.000
_cell.length_b   1.000
_cell.length_c   1.000
_cell.angle_alpha   90.00
_cell.angle_beta   90.00
_cell.angle_gamma   90.00
#
_symmetry.space_group_name_H-M   'P 1'
#
loop_
_entity.id
_entity.type
_entity.pdbx_description
1 polymer ?
#
loop_
_entity_poly.entity_id
_entity_poly.type
_entity_poly.pdbx_seq_one_letter_code
_entity_poly.pdbx_strand_id
1 'polypeptide(L)'
;MYKIGVLPLNGFALMSYASLVEPFRAANFLSEKKYYKVINFSESKEGTVSSSGFKILGDHYIGDTPELDIFFVIAGGDPFKYNNKNLYHWINKLAQNGVTIGGVSGGPIILVKAGLMKEHRMTVHWEHSPSLLEIANEIILEKSLYVIDRNRITCAGGTAPIDMVLAIVKKQQGTKFAQLVSDWFLHNEIRPSGGPQRSNLVNRVGTTNKFALSAIELMENHLADPLTLNQLAELNTVSKRQLNRIFKKYFDKGTMEYYRELRLDKAKNLLRNSSLSIAEISHMTGFYSSSHFSSLFMNYFDLPPTQYRNSDQISYINRIR
;
A
#
# COMPACT_ATOMS: atom_id res chain seq x y z
N MET A 1 -5.64 10.42 -28.87
CA MET A 1 -6.41 10.16 -27.62
C MET A 1 -5.74 9.02 -26.90
N TYR A 2 -5.24 9.23 -25.68
CA TYR A 2 -4.58 8.21 -24.87
C TYR A 2 -5.60 7.17 -24.35
N LYS A 3 -5.31 5.89 -24.57
CA LYS A 3 -6.16 4.76 -24.18
C LYS A 3 -5.59 4.11 -22.91
N ILE A 4 -6.38 4.11 -21.86
CA ILE A 4 -5.96 3.70 -20.51
C ILE A 4 -6.82 2.52 -20.07
N GLY A 5 -6.23 1.33 -20.04
CA GLY A 5 -6.85 0.13 -19.51
C GLY A 5 -6.78 0.12 -17.97
N VAL A 6 -7.85 -0.27 -17.31
CA VAL A 6 -7.91 -0.39 -15.84
C VAL A 6 -8.54 -1.71 -15.46
N LEU A 7 -7.78 -2.58 -14.79
CA LEU A 7 -8.25 -3.86 -14.26
C LEU A 7 -8.25 -3.81 -12.72
N PRO A 8 -9.39 -3.57 -12.09
CA PRO A 8 -9.53 -3.83 -10.67
C PRO A 8 -9.65 -5.34 -10.43
N LEU A 9 -8.95 -5.85 -9.41
CA LEU A 9 -9.08 -7.23 -8.92
C LEU A 9 -10.04 -7.27 -7.73
N ASN A 10 -10.74 -8.39 -7.52
CA ASN A 10 -11.70 -8.52 -6.43
C ASN A 10 -11.12 -8.06 -5.08
N GLY A 11 -11.90 -7.28 -4.33
CA GLY A 11 -11.46 -6.65 -3.09
C GLY A 11 -10.66 -5.36 -3.28
N PHE A 12 -10.56 -4.83 -4.50
CA PHE A 12 -9.88 -3.56 -4.76
C PHE A 12 -10.47 -2.40 -3.92
N ALA A 13 -9.64 -1.43 -3.57
CA ALA A 13 -10.09 -0.22 -2.89
C ALA A 13 -10.79 0.71 -3.89
N LEU A 14 -12.11 0.95 -3.70
CA LEU A 14 -12.91 1.82 -4.57
C LEU A 14 -12.31 3.24 -4.66
N MET A 15 -11.78 3.77 -3.56
CA MET A 15 -11.10 5.06 -3.53
C MET A 15 -9.90 5.08 -4.50
N SER A 16 -9.08 4.03 -4.51
CA SER A 16 -7.93 3.95 -5.42
C SER A 16 -8.34 3.90 -6.89
N TYR A 17 -9.44 3.21 -7.20
CA TYR A 17 -10.01 3.18 -8.55
C TYR A 17 -10.54 4.55 -8.96
N ALA A 18 -11.40 5.16 -8.14
CA ALA A 18 -11.97 6.48 -8.43
C ALA A 18 -10.86 7.55 -8.57
N SER A 19 -9.89 7.55 -7.67
CA SER A 19 -8.73 8.46 -7.70
C SER A 19 -7.86 8.30 -8.96
N LEU A 20 -7.87 7.12 -9.60
CA LEU A 20 -7.17 6.88 -10.86
C LEU A 20 -8.01 7.34 -12.06
N VAL A 21 -9.29 7.01 -12.10
CA VAL A 21 -10.15 7.14 -13.30
C VAL A 21 -10.72 8.56 -13.43
N GLU A 22 -11.19 9.13 -12.32
CA GLU A 22 -11.89 10.40 -12.32
C GLU A 22 -11.07 11.60 -12.82
N PRO A 23 -9.75 11.72 -12.52
CA PRO A 23 -8.97 12.83 -13.07
C PRO A 23 -8.84 12.79 -14.60
N PHE A 24 -8.77 11.62 -15.23
CA PHE A 24 -8.80 11.50 -16.68
C PHE A 24 -10.17 11.90 -17.27
N ARG A 25 -11.28 11.51 -16.59
CA ARG A 25 -12.63 11.92 -16.97
C ARG A 25 -12.79 13.45 -16.87
N ALA A 26 -12.34 14.04 -15.75
CA ALA A 26 -12.42 15.48 -15.55
C ALA A 26 -11.57 16.25 -16.57
N ALA A 27 -10.38 15.76 -16.90
CA ALA A 27 -9.55 16.36 -17.95
C ALA A 27 -10.27 16.42 -19.30
N ASN A 28 -11.03 15.37 -19.66
CA ASN A 28 -11.86 15.39 -20.87
C ASN A 28 -13.05 16.34 -20.75
N PHE A 29 -13.63 16.50 -19.56
CA PHE A 29 -14.78 17.37 -19.34
C PHE A 29 -14.39 18.85 -19.41
N LEU A 30 -13.19 19.18 -18.88
CA LEU A 30 -12.68 20.56 -18.80
C LEU A 30 -11.97 21.01 -20.08
N SER A 31 -11.83 20.13 -21.07
CA SER A 31 -11.20 20.42 -22.34
C SER A 31 -12.18 20.38 -23.52
N GLU A 32 -11.88 21.11 -24.59
CA GLU A 32 -12.62 21.03 -25.86
C GLU A 32 -12.38 19.72 -26.61
N LYS A 33 -11.27 19.01 -26.29
CA LYS A 33 -10.84 17.77 -26.94
C LYS A 33 -10.84 16.61 -25.96
N LYS A 34 -11.23 15.42 -26.42
CA LYS A 34 -11.10 14.19 -25.64
C LYS A 34 -9.64 13.70 -25.68
N TYR A 35 -8.90 13.93 -24.62
CA TYR A 35 -7.51 13.49 -24.50
C TYR A 35 -7.36 12.03 -24.11
N TYR A 36 -8.30 11.50 -23.28
CA TYR A 36 -8.20 10.19 -22.64
C TYR A 36 -9.42 9.34 -22.89
N LYS A 37 -9.20 8.04 -23.09
CA LYS A 37 -10.23 7.01 -23.10
C LYS A 37 -9.88 5.98 -22.03
N VAL A 38 -10.68 5.92 -20.97
CA VAL A 38 -10.60 4.86 -19.96
C VAL A 38 -11.40 3.66 -20.46
N ILE A 39 -10.79 2.48 -20.36
CA ILE A 39 -11.35 1.19 -20.78
C ILE A 39 -11.29 0.28 -19.55
N ASN A 40 -12.44 -0.12 -19.04
CA ASN A 40 -12.51 -0.98 -17.87
C ASN A 40 -12.36 -2.44 -18.27
N PHE A 41 -11.57 -3.16 -17.50
CA PHE A 41 -11.43 -4.61 -17.59
C PHE A 41 -11.98 -5.26 -16.34
N SER A 42 -12.43 -6.50 -16.47
CA SER A 42 -12.79 -7.36 -15.34
C SER A 42 -12.26 -8.77 -15.53
N GLU A 43 -12.16 -9.53 -14.44
CA GLU A 43 -11.71 -10.93 -14.51
C GLU A 43 -12.78 -11.83 -15.14
N SER A 44 -14.05 -11.46 -15.02
CA SER A 44 -15.20 -12.22 -15.54
C SER A 44 -16.34 -11.29 -15.99
N LYS A 45 -17.35 -11.88 -16.63
CA LYS A 45 -18.57 -11.18 -17.07
C LYS A 45 -19.41 -10.68 -15.90
N GLU A 46 -19.30 -11.31 -14.73
CA GLU A 46 -19.98 -10.91 -13.50
C GLU A 46 -19.41 -9.61 -12.93
N GLY A 47 -18.27 -9.15 -13.45
CA GLY A 47 -17.58 -7.95 -13.00
C GLY A 47 -16.69 -8.18 -11.78
N THR A 48 -16.20 -7.10 -11.19
CA THR A 48 -15.27 -7.10 -10.06
C THR A 48 -15.87 -6.33 -8.89
N VAL A 49 -15.81 -6.91 -7.68
CA VAL A 49 -16.38 -6.31 -6.47
C VAL A 49 -15.29 -5.61 -5.66
N SER A 50 -15.53 -4.35 -5.28
CA SER A 50 -14.65 -3.56 -4.43
C SER A 50 -14.70 -4.00 -2.97
N SER A 51 -13.74 -3.54 -2.16
CA SER A 51 -13.72 -3.74 -0.70
C SER A 51 -14.94 -3.15 0.02
N SER A 52 -15.64 -2.20 -0.60
CA SER A 52 -16.89 -1.60 -0.09
C SER A 52 -18.15 -2.22 -0.69
N GLY A 53 -18.04 -3.31 -1.45
CA GLY A 53 -19.18 -4.03 -2.05
C GLY A 53 -19.68 -3.44 -3.37
N PHE A 54 -19.05 -2.39 -3.90
CA PHE A 54 -19.43 -1.82 -5.18
C PHE A 54 -18.93 -2.70 -6.34
N LYS A 55 -19.78 -2.95 -7.33
CA LYS A 55 -19.43 -3.80 -8.48
C LYS A 55 -19.12 -2.94 -9.70
N ILE A 56 -17.98 -3.25 -10.36
CA ILE A 56 -17.60 -2.67 -11.65
C ILE A 56 -17.67 -3.75 -12.71
N LEU A 57 -18.32 -3.45 -13.83
CA LEU A 57 -18.34 -4.27 -15.04
C LEU A 57 -17.20 -3.83 -15.96
N GLY A 58 -16.55 -4.78 -16.60
CA GLY A 58 -15.54 -4.50 -17.61
C GLY A 58 -16.16 -4.42 -19.00
N ASP A 59 -15.62 -3.50 -19.81
CA ASP A 59 -15.85 -3.46 -21.25
C ASP A 59 -15.10 -4.60 -21.96
N HIS A 60 -14.01 -5.06 -21.32
CA HIS A 60 -13.10 -6.10 -21.78
C HIS A 60 -12.72 -7.05 -20.63
N TYR A 61 -12.11 -8.19 -21.00
CA TYR A 61 -11.68 -9.24 -20.06
C TYR A 61 -10.19 -9.52 -20.17
N ILE A 62 -9.65 -10.29 -19.20
CA ILE A 62 -8.27 -10.78 -19.27
C ILE A 62 -8.08 -11.59 -20.53
N GLY A 63 -7.07 -11.23 -21.34
CA GLY A 63 -6.77 -11.86 -22.63
C GLY A 63 -7.19 -11.02 -23.83
N ASP A 64 -8.12 -10.08 -23.67
CA ASP A 64 -8.49 -9.15 -24.74
C ASP A 64 -7.33 -8.20 -25.05
N THR A 65 -7.22 -7.81 -26.31
CA THR A 65 -6.11 -7.00 -26.81
C THR A 65 -6.58 -5.71 -27.51
N PRO A 66 -7.37 -4.86 -26.85
CA PRO A 66 -7.61 -3.53 -27.40
C PRO A 66 -6.30 -2.75 -27.42
N GLU A 67 -6.22 -1.78 -28.31
CA GLU A 67 -5.07 -0.89 -28.36
C GLU A 67 -5.01 -0.02 -27.09
N LEU A 68 -3.89 -0.08 -26.36
CA LEU A 68 -3.67 0.61 -25.09
C LEU A 68 -2.32 1.33 -25.08
N ASP A 69 -2.28 2.52 -24.49
CA ASP A 69 -1.04 3.25 -24.20
C ASP A 69 -0.55 2.92 -22.78
N ILE A 70 -1.49 2.80 -21.82
CA ILE A 70 -1.21 2.48 -20.41
C ILE A 70 -2.22 1.44 -19.95
N PHE A 71 -1.76 0.51 -19.10
CA PHE A 71 -2.62 -0.48 -18.45
C PHE A 71 -2.33 -0.54 -16.96
N PHE A 72 -3.35 -0.34 -16.12
CA PHE A 72 -3.25 -0.36 -14.67
C PHE A 72 -3.93 -1.57 -14.06
N VAL A 73 -3.25 -2.24 -13.12
CA VAL A 73 -3.83 -3.24 -12.21
C VAL A 73 -4.05 -2.59 -10.84
N ILE A 74 -5.26 -2.70 -10.32
CA ILE A 74 -5.62 -2.22 -8.98
C ILE A 74 -5.96 -3.43 -8.11
N ALA A 75 -5.22 -3.63 -7.03
CA ALA A 75 -5.49 -4.71 -6.09
C ALA A 75 -5.65 -4.15 -4.66
N GLY A 76 -6.46 -4.83 -3.87
CA GLY A 76 -6.66 -4.56 -2.46
C GLY A 76 -6.71 -5.88 -1.68
N GLY A 77 -7.10 -5.83 -0.42
CA GLY A 77 -7.17 -7.01 0.42
C GLY A 77 -5.79 -7.65 0.63
N ASP A 78 -5.67 -8.92 0.29
CA ASP A 78 -4.41 -9.68 0.36
C ASP A 78 -3.86 -9.99 -1.05
N PRO A 79 -3.14 -9.06 -1.68
CA PRO A 79 -2.59 -9.24 -3.03
C PRO A 79 -1.49 -10.32 -3.07
N PHE A 80 -0.93 -10.71 -1.91
CA PHE A 80 0.06 -11.78 -1.84
C PHE A 80 -0.55 -13.17 -2.10
N LYS A 81 -1.83 -13.37 -1.76
CA LYS A 81 -2.55 -14.62 -2.06
C LYS A 81 -3.03 -14.73 -3.50
N TYR A 82 -3.14 -13.60 -4.20
CA TYR A 82 -3.60 -13.61 -5.58
C TYR A 82 -2.62 -14.38 -6.46
N ASN A 83 -3.12 -15.35 -7.22
CA ASN A 83 -2.31 -16.19 -8.12
C ASN A 83 -3.10 -16.54 -9.37
N ASN A 84 -2.91 -15.77 -10.44
CA ASN A 84 -3.51 -16.00 -11.74
C ASN A 84 -2.44 -15.94 -12.84
N LYS A 85 -1.96 -17.13 -13.25
CA LYS A 85 -0.91 -17.24 -14.28
C LYS A 85 -1.33 -16.66 -15.62
N ASN A 86 -2.63 -16.72 -15.98
CA ASN A 86 -3.14 -16.17 -17.23
C ASN A 86 -3.03 -14.64 -17.21
N LEU A 87 -3.38 -14.00 -16.09
CA LEU A 87 -3.18 -12.56 -15.90
C LEU A 87 -1.70 -12.20 -16.04
N TYR A 88 -0.80 -12.92 -15.33
CA TYR A 88 0.63 -12.62 -15.39
C TYR A 88 1.19 -12.73 -16.82
N HIS A 89 0.82 -13.79 -17.53
CA HIS A 89 1.22 -13.97 -18.93
C HIS A 89 0.68 -12.84 -19.83
N TRP A 90 -0.59 -12.49 -19.66
CA TRP A 90 -1.25 -11.47 -20.48
C TRP A 90 -0.65 -10.07 -20.27
N ILE A 91 -0.42 -9.64 -19.00
CA ILE A 91 0.20 -8.33 -18.75
C ILE A 91 1.67 -8.26 -19.23
N ASN A 92 2.40 -9.40 -19.20
CA ASN A 92 3.72 -9.48 -19.83
C ASN A 92 3.64 -9.27 -21.33
N LYS A 93 2.66 -9.87 -22.02
CA LYS A 93 2.44 -9.66 -23.46
C LYS A 93 2.10 -8.20 -23.77
N LEU A 94 1.25 -7.55 -22.96
CA LEU A 94 0.98 -6.10 -23.10
C LEU A 94 2.27 -5.28 -22.98
N ALA A 95 3.10 -5.58 -21.97
CA ALA A 95 4.38 -4.91 -21.76
C ALA A 95 5.35 -5.09 -22.94
N GLN A 96 5.45 -6.30 -23.49
CA GLN A 96 6.26 -6.60 -24.68
C GLN A 96 5.78 -5.85 -25.92
N ASN A 97 4.48 -5.59 -26.04
CA ASN A 97 3.88 -4.79 -27.10
C ASN A 97 4.02 -3.27 -26.87
N GLY A 98 4.81 -2.84 -25.91
CA GLY A 98 5.11 -1.43 -25.66
C GLY A 98 4.11 -0.70 -24.77
N VAL A 99 3.08 -1.38 -24.24
CA VAL A 99 2.13 -0.77 -23.29
C VAL A 99 2.85 -0.45 -21.98
N THR A 100 2.69 0.77 -21.48
CA THR A 100 3.16 1.14 -20.14
C THR A 100 2.30 0.42 -19.10
N ILE A 101 2.94 -0.33 -18.19
CA ILE A 101 2.22 -1.11 -17.20
C ILE A 101 2.28 -0.42 -15.82
N GLY A 102 1.11 -0.26 -15.22
CA GLY A 102 0.95 0.35 -13.90
C GLY A 102 0.33 -0.56 -12.85
N GLY A 103 0.66 -0.29 -11.58
CA GLY A 103 0.05 -0.94 -10.42
C GLY A 103 -0.35 0.08 -9.37
N VAL A 104 -1.55 -0.06 -8.79
CA VAL A 104 -2.10 0.85 -7.78
C VAL A 104 -2.49 0.08 -6.53
N SER A 105 -2.17 0.63 -5.36
CA SER A 105 -2.41 0.02 -4.04
C SER A 105 -1.65 -1.31 -3.87
N GLY A 106 -2.31 -2.46 -3.89
CA GLY A 106 -1.70 -3.79 -3.97
C GLY A 106 -1.29 -4.24 -5.38
N GLY A 107 -1.68 -3.49 -6.42
CA GLY A 107 -1.36 -3.79 -7.82
C GLY A 107 0.13 -3.94 -8.12
N PRO A 108 1.03 -3.14 -7.53
CA PRO A 108 2.47 -3.32 -7.70
C PRO A 108 2.97 -4.73 -7.30
N ILE A 109 2.34 -5.38 -6.33
CA ILE A 109 2.67 -6.77 -5.93
C ILE A 109 2.33 -7.74 -7.07
N ILE A 110 1.22 -7.52 -7.76
CA ILE A 110 0.83 -8.31 -8.94
C ILE A 110 1.88 -8.17 -10.04
N LEU A 111 2.40 -6.95 -10.24
CA LEU A 111 3.48 -6.70 -11.21
C LEU A 111 4.79 -7.38 -10.82
N VAL A 112 5.14 -7.40 -9.52
CA VAL A 112 6.30 -8.16 -9.00
C VAL A 112 6.13 -9.65 -9.28
N LYS A 113 4.96 -10.23 -8.96
CA LYS A 113 4.65 -11.64 -9.23
C LYS A 113 4.67 -12.00 -10.72
N ALA A 114 4.34 -11.06 -11.58
CA ALA A 114 4.45 -11.21 -13.02
C ALA A 114 5.89 -11.04 -13.55
N GLY A 115 6.88 -10.70 -12.70
CA GLY A 115 8.27 -10.48 -13.10
C GLY A 115 8.53 -9.14 -13.81
N LEU A 116 7.59 -8.19 -13.74
CA LEU A 116 7.65 -6.93 -14.50
C LEU A 116 8.40 -5.81 -13.77
N MET A 117 8.81 -6.01 -12.52
CA MET A 117 9.43 -4.97 -11.69
C MET A 117 10.95 -5.15 -11.48
N LYS A 118 11.56 -6.14 -12.15
CA LYS A 118 13.01 -6.32 -12.11
C LYS A 118 13.71 -5.05 -12.63
N GLU A 119 14.68 -4.54 -11.88
CA GLU A 119 15.46 -3.33 -12.20
C GLU A 119 14.60 -2.04 -12.38
N HIS A 120 13.36 -2.03 -11.89
CA HIS A 120 12.52 -0.86 -11.85
C HIS A 120 12.34 -0.35 -10.42
N ARG A 121 12.40 0.99 -10.25
CA ARG A 121 11.98 1.64 -9.02
C ARG A 121 10.46 1.52 -8.90
N MET A 122 9.97 1.28 -7.69
CA MET A 122 8.55 1.11 -7.44
C MET A 122 8.14 1.61 -6.07
N THR A 123 6.85 1.81 -5.90
CA THR A 123 6.20 1.96 -4.60
C THR A 123 5.01 1.02 -4.49
N VAL A 124 4.55 0.80 -3.28
CA VAL A 124 3.36 0.03 -2.94
C VAL A 124 2.70 0.68 -1.73
N HIS A 125 1.46 0.37 -1.42
CA HIS A 125 0.82 0.84 -0.19
C HIS A 125 1.70 0.50 1.03
N TRP A 126 1.91 1.47 1.92
CA TRP A 126 2.82 1.36 3.08
C TRP A 126 2.58 0.11 3.93
N GLU A 127 1.33 -0.37 4.00
CA GLU A 127 0.95 -1.57 4.74
C GLU A 127 1.60 -2.84 4.16
N HIS A 128 1.76 -2.92 2.85
CA HIS A 128 2.32 -4.07 2.15
C HIS A 128 3.85 -4.03 2.02
N SER A 129 4.48 -2.86 2.22
CA SER A 129 5.92 -2.69 2.03
C SER A 129 6.77 -3.70 2.79
N PRO A 130 6.51 -3.99 4.08
CA PRO A 130 7.34 -4.94 4.82
C PRO A 130 7.27 -6.36 4.27
N SER A 131 6.04 -6.84 3.99
CA SER A 131 5.85 -8.20 3.46
C SER A 131 6.39 -8.35 2.03
N LEU A 132 6.38 -7.27 1.25
CA LEU A 132 6.93 -7.27 -0.10
C LEU A 132 8.47 -7.41 -0.09
N LEU A 133 9.15 -6.71 0.81
CA LEU A 133 10.62 -6.78 0.95
C LEU A 133 11.10 -8.17 1.37
N GLU A 134 10.26 -8.96 2.05
CA GLU A 134 10.61 -10.30 2.49
C GLU A 134 10.58 -11.33 1.35
N ILE A 135 9.66 -11.15 0.40
CA ILE A 135 9.48 -12.11 -0.71
C ILE A 135 10.23 -11.71 -1.99
N ALA A 136 10.73 -10.49 -2.06
CA ALA A 136 11.36 -9.94 -3.25
C ALA A 136 12.53 -9.01 -2.88
N ASN A 137 13.68 -9.60 -2.57
CA ASN A 137 14.86 -8.85 -2.12
C ASN A 137 15.54 -8.03 -3.23
N GLU A 138 15.22 -8.28 -4.50
CA GLU A 138 15.85 -7.62 -5.65
C GLU A 138 15.08 -6.38 -6.15
N ILE A 139 13.99 -5.98 -5.49
CA ILE A 139 13.21 -4.82 -5.91
C ILE A 139 13.78 -3.51 -5.37
N ILE A 140 13.63 -2.43 -6.14
CA ILE A 140 14.00 -1.07 -5.72
C ILE A 140 12.74 -0.37 -5.19
N LEU A 141 12.44 -0.61 -3.91
CA LEU A 141 11.23 -0.09 -3.25
C LEU A 141 11.46 1.29 -2.65
N GLU A 142 10.62 2.25 -2.99
CA GLU A 142 10.60 3.62 -2.46
C GLU A 142 9.38 3.86 -1.55
N LYS A 143 9.55 4.67 -0.50
CA LYS A 143 8.46 5.13 0.37
C LYS A 143 7.78 6.38 -0.22
N SER A 144 7.34 6.30 -1.46
CA SER A 144 6.81 7.41 -2.26
C SER A 144 5.29 7.25 -2.47
N LEU A 145 4.58 8.32 -2.77
CA LEU A 145 3.16 8.26 -3.14
C LEU A 145 2.96 7.53 -4.47
N TYR A 146 3.82 7.81 -5.45
CA TYR A 146 3.87 7.12 -6.73
C TYR A 146 5.28 7.17 -7.30
N VAL A 147 5.59 6.25 -8.19
CA VAL A 147 6.85 6.19 -8.95
C VAL A 147 6.53 5.98 -10.42
N ILE A 148 7.11 6.82 -11.27
CA ILE A 148 7.11 6.67 -12.73
C ILE A 148 8.54 6.37 -13.12
N ASP A 149 8.81 5.14 -13.53
CA ASP A 149 10.14 4.69 -13.94
C ASP A 149 10.08 4.04 -15.32
N ARG A 150 10.54 4.78 -16.34
CA ARG A 150 10.50 4.35 -17.73
C ARG A 150 9.06 3.98 -18.15
N ASN A 151 8.79 2.73 -18.46
CA ASN A 151 7.49 2.20 -18.84
C ASN A 151 6.77 1.45 -17.70
N ARG A 152 7.13 1.74 -16.45
CA ARG A 152 6.44 1.25 -15.24
C ARG A 152 5.92 2.41 -14.40
N ILE A 153 4.71 2.28 -13.93
CA ILE A 153 4.06 3.27 -13.06
C ILE A 153 3.51 2.55 -11.84
N THR A 154 3.92 2.93 -10.65
CA THR A 154 3.39 2.34 -9.41
C THR A 154 2.90 3.43 -8.48
N CYS A 155 1.83 3.15 -7.73
CA CYS A 155 1.19 4.10 -6.84
C CYS A 155 0.71 3.42 -5.56
N ALA A 156 0.89 4.12 -4.44
CA ALA A 156 0.52 3.64 -3.12
C ALA A 156 -1.00 3.42 -2.91
N GLY A 157 -1.85 3.99 -3.76
CA GLY A 157 -3.31 3.87 -3.63
C GLY A 157 -3.94 4.96 -2.77
N GLY A 158 -5.17 4.73 -2.30
CA GLY A 158 -5.95 5.76 -1.61
C GLY A 158 -6.23 6.96 -2.53
N THR A 159 -5.82 8.15 -2.11
CA THR A 159 -5.92 9.39 -2.90
C THR A 159 -4.66 9.69 -3.74
N ALA A 160 -3.57 8.96 -3.54
CA ALA A 160 -2.32 9.19 -4.27
C ALA A 160 -2.43 9.05 -5.81
N PRO A 161 -3.33 8.22 -6.37
CA PRO A 161 -3.54 8.19 -7.82
C PRO A 161 -3.97 9.52 -8.42
N ILE A 162 -4.64 10.41 -7.68
CA ILE A 162 -4.97 11.76 -8.14
C ILE A 162 -3.68 12.49 -8.52
N ASP A 163 -2.70 12.54 -7.60
CA ASP A 163 -1.42 13.25 -7.82
C ASP A 163 -0.63 12.62 -8.97
N MET A 164 -0.64 11.28 -9.05
CA MET A 164 0.00 10.55 -10.14
C MET A 164 -0.61 10.89 -11.51
N VAL A 165 -1.93 10.89 -11.61
CA VAL A 165 -2.64 11.23 -12.87
C VAL A 165 -2.42 12.70 -13.20
N LEU A 166 -2.48 13.60 -12.23
CA LEU A 166 -2.18 15.03 -12.43
C LEU A 166 -0.74 15.24 -12.93
N ALA A 167 0.23 14.44 -12.47
CA ALA A 167 1.59 14.45 -13.02
C ALA A 167 1.63 13.99 -14.48
N ILE A 168 0.85 12.97 -14.85
CA ILE A 168 0.71 12.51 -16.25
C ILE A 168 0.07 13.61 -17.11
N VAL A 169 -1.05 14.19 -16.64
CA VAL A 169 -1.75 15.30 -17.32
C VAL A 169 -0.82 16.50 -17.47
N LYS A 170 -0.08 16.86 -16.42
CA LYS A 170 0.91 17.96 -16.46
C LYS A 170 1.97 17.75 -17.54
N LYS A 171 2.49 16.51 -17.66
CA LYS A 171 3.49 16.17 -18.69
C LYS A 171 2.93 16.29 -20.11
N GLN A 172 1.65 15.99 -20.30
CA GLN A 172 1.03 15.92 -21.63
C GLN A 172 0.34 17.23 -22.03
N GLN A 173 -0.28 17.95 -21.09
CA GLN A 173 -1.15 19.09 -21.35
C GLN A 173 -0.68 20.38 -20.64
N GLY A 174 0.40 20.31 -19.86
CA GLY A 174 0.98 21.44 -19.15
C GLY A 174 0.42 21.68 -17.75
N THR A 175 1.17 22.52 -17.01
CA THR A 175 0.92 22.74 -15.57
C THR A 175 -0.43 23.43 -15.30
N LYS A 176 -0.80 24.42 -16.12
CA LYS A 176 -2.07 25.17 -15.92
C LYS A 176 -3.28 24.28 -16.06
N PHE A 177 -3.26 23.37 -17.04
CA PHE A 177 -4.38 22.43 -17.24
C PHE A 177 -4.44 21.39 -16.12
N ALA A 178 -3.31 20.86 -15.67
CA ALA A 178 -3.28 19.95 -14.53
C ALA A 178 -3.83 20.62 -13.25
N GLN A 179 -3.52 21.90 -13.02
CA GLN A 179 -4.07 22.65 -11.90
C GLN A 179 -5.60 22.80 -12.01
N LEU A 180 -6.12 23.11 -13.21
CA LEU A 180 -7.56 23.19 -13.44
C LEU A 180 -8.27 21.87 -13.12
N VAL A 181 -7.68 20.74 -13.50
CA VAL A 181 -8.21 19.41 -13.14
C VAL A 181 -8.13 19.15 -11.64
N SER A 182 -7.06 19.62 -10.96
CA SER A 182 -6.90 19.53 -9.51
C SER A 182 -8.00 20.30 -8.77
N ASP A 183 -8.25 21.53 -9.19
CA ASP A 183 -9.24 22.44 -8.60
C ASP A 183 -10.67 21.85 -8.75
N TRP A 184 -10.96 21.13 -9.84
CA TRP A 184 -12.22 20.42 -10.03
C TRP A 184 -12.56 19.44 -8.91
N PHE A 185 -11.54 18.81 -8.33
CA PHE A 185 -11.67 17.87 -7.22
C PHE A 185 -11.52 18.51 -5.84
N LEU A 186 -11.41 19.82 -5.74
CA LEU A 186 -11.07 20.54 -4.51
C LEU A 186 -9.74 20.04 -3.91
N HIS A 187 -8.84 19.56 -4.78
CA HIS A 187 -7.52 19.05 -4.42
C HIS A 187 -6.52 20.19 -4.52
N ASN A 188 -6.45 21.00 -3.45
CA ASN A 188 -5.76 22.30 -3.42
C ASN A 188 -4.25 22.20 -3.57
N GLU A 189 -3.66 21.04 -3.33
CA GLU A 189 -2.22 20.81 -3.42
C GLU A 189 -1.93 19.52 -4.17
N ILE A 190 -1.22 19.62 -5.29
CA ILE A 190 -0.71 18.44 -6.02
C ILE A 190 0.56 17.99 -5.30
N ARG A 191 0.48 16.88 -4.60
CA ARG A 191 1.59 16.33 -3.82
C ARG A 191 2.70 15.80 -4.74
N PRO A 192 3.98 16.02 -4.41
CA PRO A 192 5.10 15.46 -5.17
C PRO A 192 5.15 13.93 -5.03
N SER A 193 5.75 13.24 -6.00
CA SER A 193 5.88 11.78 -6.01
C SER A 193 6.51 11.23 -4.72
N GLY A 194 7.58 11.87 -4.23
CA GLY A 194 8.28 11.51 -3.00
C GLY A 194 7.57 11.94 -1.70
N GLY A 195 6.34 12.45 -1.78
CA GLY A 195 5.56 12.80 -0.59
C GLY A 195 5.29 11.59 0.32
N PRO A 196 5.12 11.81 1.62
CA PRO A 196 4.92 10.75 2.58
C PRO A 196 3.55 10.08 2.39
N GLN A 197 3.50 8.76 2.45
CA GLN A 197 2.25 7.99 2.43
C GLN A 197 1.48 8.04 3.76
N ARG A 198 2.14 8.38 4.86
CA ARG A 198 1.56 8.47 6.21
C ARG A 198 1.84 9.84 6.79
N SER A 199 0.96 10.30 7.67
CA SER A 199 1.22 11.48 8.48
C SER A 199 2.58 11.35 9.19
N ASN A 200 3.23 12.50 9.40
CA ASN A 200 4.49 12.51 10.16
C ASN A 200 4.29 11.90 11.57
N LEU A 201 5.39 11.48 12.18
CA LEU A 201 5.36 10.78 13.47
C LEU A 201 4.65 11.60 14.56
N VAL A 202 4.82 12.93 14.54
CA VAL A 202 4.15 13.84 15.47
C VAL A 202 2.63 13.68 15.42
N ASN A 203 2.06 13.70 14.23
CA ASN A 203 0.60 13.59 14.06
C ASN A 203 0.10 12.17 14.35
N ARG A 204 0.92 11.13 14.11
CA ARG A 204 0.55 9.74 14.41
C ARG A 204 0.52 9.41 15.89
N VAL A 205 1.46 9.95 16.65
CA VAL A 205 1.63 9.64 18.08
C VAL A 205 1.11 10.73 19.03
N GLY A 206 0.70 11.87 18.49
CA GLY A 206 0.05 12.94 19.27
C GLY A 206 0.97 13.68 20.22
N THR A 207 2.30 13.68 19.98
CA THR A 207 3.26 14.42 20.81
C THR A 207 4.34 15.08 19.96
N THR A 208 4.82 16.24 20.41
CA THR A 208 5.99 16.96 19.86
C THR A 208 7.25 16.71 20.67
N ASN A 209 7.21 15.86 21.70
CA ASN A 209 8.37 15.57 22.53
C ASN A 209 9.44 14.84 21.73
N LYS A 210 10.59 15.49 21.53
CA LYS A 210 11.67 14.99 20.68
C LYS A 210 12.23 13.62 21.12
N PHE A 211 12.30 13.38 22.42
CA PHE A 211 12.81 12.11 22.95
C PHE A 211 11.81 10.96 22.77
N ALA A 212 10.51 11.23 22.90
CA ALA A 212 9.47 10.26 22.59
C ALA A 212 9.48 9.92 21.08
N LEU A 213 9.53 10.92 20.21
CA LEU A 213 9.56 10.73 18.76
C LEU A 213 10.80 9.94 18.31
N SER A 214 11.98 10.33 18.77
CA SER A 214 13.22 9.62 18.43
C SER A 214 13.21 8.18 18.95
N ALA A 215 12.73 7.94 20.18
CA ALA A 215 12.62 6.58 20.71
C ALA A 215 11.64 5.71 19.89
N ILE A 216 10.49 6.26 19.48
CA ILE A 216 9.50 5.53 18.67
C ILE A 216 10.06 5.24 17.27
N GLU A 217 10.78 6.17 16.67
CA GLU A 217 11.45 5.95 15.37
C GLU A 217 12.50 4.83 15.46
N LEU A 218 13.32 4.82 16.53
CA LEU A 218 14.25 3.72 16.81
C LEU A 218 13.51 2.38 16.99
N MET A 219 12.39 2.35 17.72
CA MET A 219 11.57 1.16 17.91
C MET A 219 10.97 0.65 16.58
N GLU A 220 10.44 1.55 15.74
CA GLU A 220 9.89 1.19 14.42
C GLU A 220 10.96 0.60 13.48
N ASN A 221 12.22 1.05 13.61
CA ASN A 221 13.33 0.56 12.81
C ASN A 221 13.96 -0.75 13.34
N HIS A 222 13.68 -1.14 14.59
CA HIS A 222 14.26 -2.31 15.25
C HIS A 222 13.19 -3.29 15.76
N LEU A 223 12.21 -3.64 14.91
CA LEU A 223 11.11 -4.54 15.31
C LEU A 223 11.57 -6.00 15.40
N ALA A 224 12.44 -6.45 14.48
CA ALA A 224 12.94 -7.82 14.43
C ALA A 224 14.07 -8.07 15.46
N ASP A 225 14.88 -7.07 15.68
CA ASP A 225 15.95 -7.09 16.70
C ASP A 225 15.74 -5.96 17.71
N PRO A 226 14.90 -6.18 18.74
CA PRO A 226 14.44 -5.12 19.60
C PRO A 226 15.55 -4.58 20.50
N LEU A 227 15.69 -3.26 20.53
CA LEU A 227 16.58 -2.55 21.43
C LEU A 227 16.11 -2.70 22.88
N THR A 228 17.04 -2.88 23.78
CA THR A 228 16.79 -2.85 25.24
C THR A 228 16.48 -1.42 25.69
N LEU A 229 15.86 -1.29 26.89
CA LEU A 229 15.62 0.02 27.49
C LEU A 229 16.91 0.82 27.68
N ASN A 230 18.03 0.14 27.95
CA ASN A 230 19.34 0.76 28.10
C ASN A 230 19.80 1.40 26.79
N GLN A 231 19.78 0.62 25.71
CA GLN A 231 20.16 1.09 24.36
C GLN A 231 19.25 2.25 23.89
N LEU A 232 17.92 2.14 24.08
CA LEU A 232 17.00 3.22 23.74
C LEU A 232 17.30 4.51 24.53
N ALA A 233 17.63 4.41 25.79
CA ALA A 233 17.95 5.56 26.64
C ALA A 233 19.29 6.20 26.23
N GLU A 234 20.32 5.39 25.96
CA GLU A 234 21.63 5.83 25.49
C GLU A 234 21.55 6.54 24.13
N LEU A 235 20.90 5.92 23.15
CA LEU A 235 20.69 6.51 21.82
C LEU A 235 19.90 7.82 21.84
N ASN A 236 19.02 7.99 22.83
CA ASN A 236 18.28 9.22 23.07
C ASN A 236 18.98 10.21 24.02
N THR A 237 20.17 9.88 24.51
CA THR A 237 20.93 10.74 25.46
C THR A 237 20.15 11.12 26.73
N VAL A 238 19.36 10.18 27.25
CA VAL A 238 18.55 10.35 28.49
C VAL A 238 18.72 9.13 29.41
N SER A 239 18.39 9.29 30.69
CA SER A 239 18.33 8.14 31.60
C SER A 239 17.11 7.25 31.35
N LYS A 240 17.21 5.94 31.66
CA LYS A 240 16.05 5.00 31.63
C LYS A 240 14.84 5.52 32.39
N ARG A 241 15.07 6.12 33.56
CA ARG A 241 14.00 6.71 34.38
C ARG A 241 13.33 7.89 33.68
N GLN A 242 14.10 8.72 33.00
CA GLN A 242 13.59 9.87 32.27
C GLN A 242 12.78 9.39 31.04
N LEU A 243 13.28 8.41 30.29
CA LEU A 243 12.57 7.86 29.14
C LEU A 243 11.23 7.22 29.55
N ASN A 244 11.22 6.40 30.59
CA ASN A 244 9.98 5.83 31.15
C ASN A 244 9.00 6.89 31.63
N ARG A 245 9.48 7.98 32.26
CA ARG A 245 8.62 9.10 32.68
C ARG A 245 8.00 9.82 31.49
N ILE A 246 8.74 9.98 30.40
CA ILE A 246 8.22 10.55 29.15
C ILE A 246 7.12 9.67 28.59
N PHE A 247 7.38 8.37 28.44
CA PHE A 247 6.37 7.44 27.90
C PHE A 247 5.14 7.35 28.78
N LYS A 248 5.30 7.31 30.11
CA LYS A 248 4.17 7.33 31.04
C LYS A 248 3.34 8.61 30.94
N LYS A 249 4.01 9.77 30.76
CA LYS A 249 3.34 11.06 30.61
C LYS A 249 2.51 11.19 29.34
N TYR A 250 3.04 10.74 28.19
CA TYR A 250 2.41 10.98 26.88
C TYR A 250 1.55 9.80 26.41
N PHE A 251 1.80 8.59 26.86
CA PHE A 251 1.14 7.37 26.36
C PHE A 251 0.50 6.54 27.48
N ASP A 252 0.62 6.96 28.73
CA ASP A 252 0.16 6.26 29.94
C ASP A 252 0.74 4.83 30.12
N LYS A 253 1.88 4.55 29.48
CA LYS A 253 2.55 3.23 29.44
C LYS A 253 4.03 3.36 29.72
N GLY A 254 4.66 2.24 30.13
CA GLY A 254 6.11 2.13 30.21
C GLY A 254 6.72 2.05 28.78
N THR A 255 7.99 2.46 28.64
CA THR A 255 8.71 2.45 27.37
C THR A 255 8.70 1.08 26.69
N MET A 256 9.03 0.01 27.43
CA MET A 256 9.10 -1.36 26.88
C MET A 256 7.72 -1.98 26.68
N GLU A 257 6.71 -1.52 27.39
CA GLU A 257 5.31 -1.89 27.18
C GLU A 257 4.82 -1.32 25.83
N TYR A 258 5.04 -0.04 25.59
CA TYR A 258 4.74 0.60 24.31
C TYR A 258 5.45 -0.10 23.15
N TYR A 259 6.74 -0.43 23.32
CA TYR A 259 7.50 -1.13 22.30
C TYR A 259 6.96 -2.53 21.99
N ARG A 260 6.54 -3.27 23.04
CA ARG A 260 5.92 -4.59 22.88
C ARG A 260 4.60 -4.49 22.10
N GLU A 261 3.75 -3.50 22.40
CA GLU A 261 2.51 -3.27 21.67
C GLU A 261 2.77 -2.93 20.21
N LEU A 262 3.74 -2.06 19.92
CA LEU A 262 4.15 -1.73 18.56
C LEU A 262 4.53 -2.98 17.75
N ARG A 263 5.25 -3.93 18.38
CA ARG A 263 5.63 -5.21 17.79
C ARG A 263 4.43 -6.14 17.59
N LEU A 264 3.48 -6.16 18.52
CA LEU A 264 2.24 -6.93 18.41
C LEU A 264 1.33 -6.36 17.29
N ASP A 265 1.23 -5.04 17.17
CA ASP A 265 0.50 -4.41 16.06
C ASP A 265 1.14 -4.72 14.69
N LYS A 266 2.48 -4.76 14.63
CA LYS A 266 3.18 -5.21 13.42
C LYS A 266 2.87 -6.67 13.11
N ALA A 267 2.90 -7.55 14.11
CA ALA A 267 2.56 -8.97 13.94
C ALA A 267 1.10 -9.15 13.47
N LYS A 268 0.16 -8.38 14.02
CA LYS A 268 -1.23 -8.33 13.58
C LYS A 268 -1.35 -8.01 12.08
N ASN A 269 -0.61 -7.01 11.61
CA ASN A 269 -0.60 -6.65 10.20
C ASN A 269 0.00 -7.75 9.31
N LEU A 270 1.07 -8.43 9.76
CA LEU A 270 1.66 -9.56 9.05
C LEU A 270 0.71 -10.76 8.99
N LEU A 271 -0.03 -11.04 10.07
CA LEU A 271 -1.05 -12.11 10.09
C LEU A 271 -2.14 -11.89 9.03
N ARG A 272 -2.53 -10.63 8.80
CA ARG A 272 -3.56 -10.26 7.81
C ARG A 272 -3.04 -10.27 6.39
N ASN A 273 -1.83 -9.78 6.18
CA ASN A 273 -1.33 -9.35 4.88
C ASN A 273 -0.19 -10.22 4.35
N SER A 274 0.10 -11.37 4.98
CA SER A 274 1.13 -12.29 4.50
C SER A 274 0.75 -13.75 4.72
N SER A 275 1.40 -14.64 3.95
CA SER A 275 1.30 -16.10 4.12
C SER A 275 2.33 -16.67 5.10
N LEU A 276 3.10 -15.84 5.78
CA LEU A 276 4.13 -16.23 6.74
C LEU A 276 3.54 -17.10 7.86
N SER A 277 4.27 -18.10 8.29
CA SER A 277 3.91 -18.92 9.45
C SER A 277 3.89 -18.09 10.75
N ILE A 278 3.20 -18.58 11.77
CA ILE A 278 3.21 -17.94 13.10
C ILE A 278 4.64 -17.84 13.66
N ALA A 279 5.47 -18.85 13.36
CA ALA A 279 6.88 -18.86 13.79
C ALA A 279 7.70 -17.77 13.12
N GLU A 280 7.56 -17.60 11.80
CA GLU A 280 8.23 -16.55 11.05
C GLU A 280 7.79 -15.16 11.54
N ILE A 281 6.48 -14.91 11.71
CA ILE A 281 5.95 -13.65 12.24
C ILE A 281 6.50 -13.36 13.64
N SER A 282 6.54 -14.37 14.52
CA SER A 282 7.12 -14.25 15.85
C SER A 282 8.57 -13.76 15.78
N HIS A 283 9.38 -14.40 14.94
CA HIS A 283 10.80 -14.04 14.77
C HIS A 283 10.95 -12.63 14.18
N MET A 284 10.24 -12.32 13.11
CA MET A 284 10.29 -11.03 12.42
C MET A 284 9.81 -9.84 13.26
N THR A 285 9.04 -10.10 14.29
CA THR A 285 8.60 -9.10 15.25
C THR A 285 9.37 -9.18 16.57
N GLY A 286 10.53 -9.87 16.57
CA GLY A 286 11.50 -9.91 17.65
C GLY A 286 11.04 -10.70 18.89
N PHE A 287 10.12 -11.65 18.76
CA PHE A 287 9.76 -12.55 19.85
C PHE A 287 10.57 -13.84 19.76
N TYR A 288 11.23 -14.22 20.83
CA TYR A 288 12.14 -15.38 20.88
C TYR A 288 11.46 -16.72 20.69
N SER A 289 10.15 -16.85 20.98
CA SER A 289 9.43 -18.10 20.78
C SER A 289 7.98 -17.84 20.35
N SER A 290 7.49 -18.71 19.47
CA SER A 290 6.10 -18.66 18.98
C SER A 290 5.06 -18.86 20.09
N SER A 291 5.39 -19.64 21.13
CA SER A 291 4.51 -19.86 22.28
C SER A 291 4.37 -18.58 23.12
N HIS A 292 5.48 -17.91 23.44
CA HIS A 292 5.49 -16.64 24.15
C HIS A 292 4.77 -15.54 23.35
N PHE A 293 5.06 -15.47 22.04
CA PHE A 293 4.37 -14.56 21.12
C PHE A 293 2.85 -14.79 21.15
N SER A 294 2.41 -16.07 20.98
CA SER A 294 0.99 -16.41 20.91
C SER A 294 0.25 -16.05 22.23
N SER A 295 0.89 -16.26 23.37
CA SER A 295 0.34 -15.87 24.66
C SER A 295 0.20 -14.34 24.80
N LEU A 296 1.22 -13.59 24.43
CA LEU A 296 1.19 -12.12 24.47
C LEU A 296 0.18 -11.55 23.46
N PHE A 297 0.10 -12.13 22.27
CA PHE A 297 -0.85 -11.72 21.24
C PHE A 297 -2.29 -11.96 21.69
N MET A 298 -2.58 -13.15 22.25
CA MET A 298 -3.89 -13.48 22.81
C MET A 298 -4.28 -12.53 23.93
N ASN A 299 -3.35 -12.24 24.85
CA ASN A 299 -3.62 -11.32 25.96
C ASN A 299 -3.88 -9.87 25.52
N TYR A 300 -3.35 -9.47 24.37
CA TYR A 300 -3.48 -8.10 23.87
C TYR A 300 -4.65 -7.91 22.90
N PHE A 301 -4.99 -8.93 22.11
CA PHE A 301 -6.05 -8.88 21.08
C PHE A 301 -7.27 -9.76 21.39
N ASP A 302 -7.30 -10.45 22.53
CA ASP A 302 -8.36 -11.39 22.95
C ASP A 302 -8.60 -12.57 21.99
N LEU A 303 -7.67 -12.81 21.04
CA LEU A 303 -7.71 -13.90 20.08
C LEU A 303 -6.31 -14.46 19.81
N PRO A 304 -6.14 -15.78 19.74
CA PRO A 304 -4.86 -16.37 19.33
C PRO A 304 -4.52 -16.01 17.89
N PRO A 305 -3.21 -15.89 17.53
CA PRO A 305 -2.75 -15.50 16.18
C PRO A 305 -3.38 -16.33 15.05
N THR A 306 -3.54 -17.65 15.24
CA THR A 306 -4.16 -18.55 14.27
C THR A 306 -5.63 -18.24 14.03
N GLN A 307 -6.39 -18.00 15.10
CA GLN A 307 -7.80 -17.62 14.97
C GLN A 307 -7.95 -16.22 14.38
N TYR A 308 -7.08 -15.28 14.77
CA TYR A 308 -7.07 -13.93 14.21
C TYR A 308 -6.88 -13.95 12.70
N ARG A 309 -5.93 -14.75 12.19
CA ARG A 309 -5.72 -14.94 10.75
C ARG A 309 -6.96 -15.50 10.05
N ASN A 310 -7.64 -16.45 10.65
CA ASN A 310 -8.82 -17.11 10.07
C ASN A 310 -10.09 -16.26 10.17
N SER A 311 -10.26 -15.45 11.23
CA SER A 311 -11.44 -14.60 11.43
C SER A 311 -11.52 -13.49 10.39
N ASP A 312 -10.40 -12.89 10.00
CA ASP A 312 -10.37 -11.92 8.92
C ASP A 312 -10.67 -12.56 7.55
N GLN A 313 -10.28 -13.81 7.33
CA GLN A 313 -10.64 -14.57 6.12
C GLN A 313 -12.16 -14.83 6.05
N ILE A 314 -12.79 -15.16 7.15
CA ILE A 314 -14.25 -15.41 7.22
C ILE A 314 -15.03 -14.10 7.05
N SER A 315 -14.60 -13.00 7.68
CA SER A 315 -15.28 -11.72 7.55
C SER A 315 -15.16 -11.15 6.13
N TYR A 316 -14.08 -11.41 5.43
CA TYR A 316 -13.87 -11.03 4.04
C TYR A 316 -14.76 -11.85 3.09
N ILE A 317 -14.84 -13.17 3.28
CA ILE A 317 -15.68 -14.07 2.46
C ILE A 317 -17.17 -13.79 2.68
N ASN A 318 -17.59 -13.52 3.93
CA ASN A 318 -19.00 -13.22 4.24
C ASN A 318 -19.45 -11.82 3.79
N ARG A 319 -18.52 -10.92 3.48
CA ARG A 319 -18.83 -9.60 2.87
C ARG A 319 -18.92 -9.64 1.34
N ILE A 320 -18.45 -10.73 0.72
CA ILE A 320 -18.48 -10.92 -0.75
C ILE A 320 -19.65 -11.82 -1.17
N ARG A 321 -20.30 -12.51 -0.24
CA ARG A 321 -21.58 -13.22 -0.46
C ARG A 321 -22.77 -12.31 -0.16
#